data_d68c39e849f2d2d7d1b6f27101f2ec90
#
_entry.id   d68c39e849f2d2d7d1b6f27101f2ec90
#
_cell.length_a   1.000
_cell.length_b   1.000
_cell.length_c   1.000
_cell.angle_alpha   90.00
_cell.angle_beta   90.00
_cell.angle_gamma   90.00
#
_symmetry.space_group_name_H-M   'P 1'
#
loop_
_entity.id
_entity.type
_entity.pdbx_description
1 polymer ?
#
loop_
_entity_poly.entity_id
_entity_poly.type
_entity_poly.pdbx_seq_one_letter_code
_entity_poly.pdbx_strand_id
1 'polypeptide(L)'
;MHIFSAIPLALRRSAAWLCVVFASAGGLHAQTAPAAPASSASPGAPTAQKPYKLRIVGGLAGISQYTRQEEPFWNKELARLSGGRFEAEIVPFDRAGVPGSEMLRLLQLGVVPFGTTLMSSFTAQYPEYTAPDLAGLNPDIATLKTTLAAFRPYLEKALRDQHGVEALAIYVYPAQVVFCKKPLRTLAELSGRRIRVSSSTQADFVGALGGVPVLTGFAQIVPSLTAGNTECAITGTMSGNTLGLPSITSHVHALPITWGLAVFGANQTAWTALPPDLRALLRRELPRLEAAIWEESERETADGMACNRGAASCAAGTKGRMTLVPVSPQDERSRQDILSSTVLPRWVQRCGNRCVDIWNQTIGPVRGLVATSAVSK
;
A
#
# COMPACT_ATOMS: atom_id res chain seq x y z
N MET A 1 -11.35 48.26 13.12
CA MET A 1 -10.35 49.30 12.82
C MET A 1 -9.64 48.87 11.56
N HIS A 2 -9.89 49.62 10.49
CA HIS A 2 -9.49 49.40 9.10
C HIS A 2 -7.96 49.34 8.91
N ILE A 3 -7.47 48.58 7.91
CA ILE A 3 -6.66 49.16 6.81
C ILE A 3 -6.59 48.12 5.67
N PHE A 4 -7.23 48.46 4.55
CA PHE A 4 -7.01 47.91 3.22
C PHE A 4 -5.73 48.54 2.63
N SER A 5 -4.93 47.75 1.91
CA SER A 5 -3.92 48.29 1.01
C SER A 5 -3.95 47.53 -0.32
N ALA A 6 -4.36 48.27 -1.36
CA ALA A 6 -4.40 47.84 -2.75
C ALA A 6 -3.05 48.16 -3.42
N ILE A 7 -2.62 47.31 -4.35
CA ILE A 7 -1.47 47.55 -5.25
C ILE A 7 -1.96 47.48 -6.71
N PRO A 8 -1.51 48.39 -7.59
CA PRO A 8 -2.15 48.69 -8.88
C PRO A 8 -1.60 47.86 -10.06
N LEU A 9 -2.48 47.71 -11.08
CA LEU A 9 -2.19 47.29 -12.45
C LEU A 9 -1.19 48.21 -13.15
N ALA A 10 -0.18 47.66 -13.80
CA ALA A 10 0.64 48.36 -14.79
C ALA A 10 0.48 47.72 -16.18
N LEU A 11 -0.17 48.44 -17.07
CA LEU A 11 -0.19 48.22 -18.53
C LEU A 11 1.19 48.49 -19.14
N ARG A 12 1.67 47.66 -20.05
CA ARG A 12 2.66 48.01 -21.11
C ARG A 12 2.39 47.17 -22.36
N ARG A 13 1.75 47.76 -23.34
CA ARG A 13 2.13 48.34 -24.64
C ARG A 13 2.91 47.37 -25.57
N SER A 14 2.24 47.09 -26.68
CA SER A 14 2.63 46.46 -27.93
C SER A 14 3.81 47.15 -28.61
N ALA A 15 4.70 46.39 -29.24
CA ALA A 15 5.59 46.86 -30.29
C ALA A 15 5.50 45.92 -31.49
N ALA A 16 4.91 46.44 -32.56
CA ALA A 16 4.89 45.80 -33.88
C ALA A 16 6.23 46.05 -34.57
N TRP A 17 6.81 45.04 -35.18
CA TRP A 17 7.95 45.18 -36.11
C TRP A 17 7.50 44.77 -37.49
N LEU A 18 7.55 45.71 -38.42
CA LEU A 18 7.42 45.55 -39.86
C LEU A 18 8.66 44.82 -40.40
N CYS A 19 8.47 43.78 -41.19
CA CYS A 19 9.49 43.23 -42.07
C CYS A 19 9.27 43.72 -43.51
N VAL A 20 10.25 44.42 -44.01
CA VAL A 20 10.35 44.91 -45.39
C VAL A 20 10.77 43.78 -46.29
N VAL A 21 10.01 43.57 -47.36
CA VAL A 21 10.35 42.63 -48.48
C VAL A 21 11.22 43.37 -49.50
N PHE A 22 12.43 42.83 -49.74
CA PHE A 22 13.22 43.19 -50.92
C PHE A 22 13.13 42.07 -51.95
N ALA A 23 12.55 42.38 -53.09
CA ALA A 23 12.56 41.56 -54.27
C ALA A 23 13.78 41.97 -55.13
N SER A 24 14.66 41.03 -55.46
CA SER A 24 15.68 41.20 -56.49
C SER A 24 15.58 40.04 -57.49
N ALA A 25 15.25 40.39 -58.72
CA ALA A 25 15.24 39.54 -59.89
C ALA A 25 16.67 39.33 -60.39
N GLY A 26 17.07 38.13 -60.72
CA GLY A 26 18.37 37.79 -61.29
C GLY A 26 18.36 36.45 -62.04
N GLY A 27 18.39 36.51 -63.30
CA GLY A 27 18.85 35.75 -64.44
C GLY A 27 18.96 34.23 -64.38
N LEU A 28 18.21 33.56 -65.31
CA LEU A 28 18.41 32.16 -65.73
C LEU A 28 19.77 31.99 -66.40
N HIS A 29 20.56 31.04 -65.90
CA HIS A 29 21.56 30.32 -66.72
C HIS A 29 21.43 28.86 -66.44
N ALA A 30 20.96 28.12 -67.42
CA ALA A 30 20.89 26.63 -67.37
C ALA A 30 22.32 26.10 -67.61
N GLN A 31 22.88 25.43 -66.61
CA GLN A 31 24.04 24.56 -66.74
C GLN A 31 23.64 23.13 -66.41
N THR A 32 23.72 22.29 -67.43
CA THR A 32 23.60 20.82 -67.31
C THR A 32 24.80 20.27 -66.54
N ALA A 33 24.59 19.76 -65.33
CA ALA A 33 25.58 18.98 -64.58
C ALA A 33 25.36 17.47 -64.79
N PRO A 34 26.43 16.66 -64.84
CA PRO A 34 26.34 15.23 -65.05
C PRO A 34 25.74 14.49 -63.87
N ALA A 35 24.95 13.45 -64.14
CA ALA A 35 24.29 12.60 -63.15
C ALA A 35 25.33 11.93 -62.23
N ALA A 36 25.23 12.20 -60.94
CA ALA A 36 25.97 11.47 -59.91
C ALA A 36 25.37 10.07 -59.72
N PRO A 37 26.18 9.02 -59.42
CA PRO A 37 25.68 7.68 -59.20
C PRO A 37 24.78 7.62 -57.95
N ALA A 38 23.66 6.92 -58.08
CA ALA A 38 22.74 6.66 -57.02
C ALA A 38 23.43 6.06 -55.78
N SER A 39 23.54 6.83 -54.73
CA SER A 39 24.04 6.36 -53.44
C SER A 39 23.00 5.39 -52.89
N SER A 40 23.36 4.11 -52.82
CA SER A 40 22.55 3.08 -52.15
C SER A 40 22.40 3.49 -50.70
N ALA A 41 21.21 3.95 -50.32
CA ALA A 41 20.85 4.20 -48.93
C ALA A 41 20.96 2.86 -48.16
N SER A 42 21.94 2.74 -47.31
CA SER A 42 21.99 1.68 -46.30
C SER A 42 20.74 1.72 -45.49
N PRO A 43 20.16 0.56 -45.13
CA PRO A 43 19.00 0.53 -44.21
C PRO A 43 19.42 1.25 -42.95
N GLY A 44 18.75 2.36 -42.64
CA GLY A 44 19.00 3.14 -41.44
C GLY A 44 18.92 2.22 -40.22
N ALA A 45 19.93 2.28 -39.36
CA ALA A 45 19.91 1.63 -38.06
C ALA A 45 18.58 2.00 -37.37
N PRO A 46 17.90 1.04 -36.71
CA PRO A 46 16.64 1.35 -36.04
C PRO A 46 16.90 2.47 -35.04
N THR A 47 16.24 3.60 -35.23
CA THR A 47 16.24 4.72 -34.28
C THR A 47 15.77 4.16 -32.97
N ALA A 48 16.65 4.14 -31.97
CA ALA A 48 16.32 3.66 -30.62
C ALA A 48 15.11 4.47 -30.11
N GLN A 49 13.96 3.85 -30.09
CA GLN A 49 12.73 4.47 -29.64
C GLN A 49 12.89 4.79 -28.15
N LYS A 50 12.62 6.05 -27.76
CA LYS A 50 12.73 6.48 -26.37
C LYS A 50 11.84 5.59 -25.48
N PRO A 51 12.35 5.06 -24.34
CA PRO A 51 11.56 4.21 -23.47
C PRO A 51 10.27 4.90 -22.99
N TYR A 52 9.20 4.14 -22.92
CA TYR A 52 7.98 4.59 -22.27
C TYR A 52 8.18 4.54 -20.74
N LYS A 53 7.98 5.68 -20.06
CA LYS A 53 8.25 5.81 -18.63
C LYS A 53 6.97 5.82 -17.80
N LEU A 54 6.91 4.97 -16.78
CA LEU A 54 5.88 4.97 -15.75
C LEU A 54 6.35 5.71 -14.50
N ARG A 55 5.42 6.36 -13.83
CA ARG A 55 5.60 6.91 -12.47
C ARG A 55 4.74 6.15 -11.50
N ILE A 56 5.37 5.61 -10.46
CA ILE A 56 4.75 4.73 -9.48
C ILE A 56 4.92 5.33 -8.09
N VAL A 57 3.87 5.34 -7.30
CA VAL A 57 3.96 5.58 -5.86
C VAL A 57 3.85 4.24 -5.16
N GLY A 58 4.95 3.76 -4.60
CA GLY A 58 5.06 2.45 -3.95
C GLY A 58 4.61 2.43 -2.49
N GLY A 59 4.83 1.31 -1.83
CA GLY A 59 4.52 1.09 -0.43
C GLY A 59 5.42 1.87 0.54
N LEU A 60 5.58 1.36 1.76
CA LEU A 60 6.35 1.99 2.84
C LEU A 60 7.87 1.86 2.63
N ALA A 61 8.63 2.95 2.68
CA ALA A 61 10.07 3.05 2.37
C ALA A 61 10.93 2.16 3.22
N GLY A 62 10.80 1.79 4.33
CA GLY A 62 11.71 0.99 5.19
C GLY A 62 11.33 -0.48 5.26
N ILE A 63 10.33 -0.92 4.51
CA ILE A 63 9.77 -2.26 4.60
C ILE A 63 10.24 -3.12 3.44
N SER A 64 10.52 -4.39 3.70
CA SER A 64 11.06 -5.34 2.72
C SER A 64 10.18 -5.50 1.48
N GLN A 65 8.85 -5.42 1.64
CA GLN A 65 7.93 -5.39 0.52
C GLN A 65 8.32 -4.33 -0.51
N TYR A 66 8.66 -3.10 -0.06
CA TYR A 66 9.13 -2.06 -0.96
C TYR A 66 10.56 -2.32 -1.41
N THR A 67 11.51 -2.43 -0.48
CA THR A 67 12.95 -2.43 -0.77
C THR A 67 13.45 -3.68 -1.50
N ARG A 68 12.82 -4.83 -1.29
CA ARG A 68 13.23 -6.10 -1.89
C ARG A 68 12.33 -6.57 -3.04
N GLN A 69 11.11 -6.05 -3.15
CA GLN A 69 10.13 -6.51 -4.12
C GLN A 69 9.69 -5.39 -5.07
N GLU A 70 8.99 -4.35 -4.58
CA GLU A 70 8.44 -3.30 -5.45
C GLU A 70 9.54 -2.51 -6.16
N GLU A 71 10.51 -1.97 -5.42
CA GLU A 71 11.57 -1.12 -5.97
C GLU A 71 12.46 -1.83 -7.02
N PRO A 72 12.95 -3.06 -6.77
CA PRO A 72 13.71 -3.80 -7.79
C PRO A 72 12.86 -4.15 -9.02
N PHE A 73 11.59 -4.51 -8.84
CA PHE A 73 10.70 -4.82 -9.96
C PHE A 73 10.53 -3.61 -10.87
N TRP A 74 10.17 -2.46 -10.32
CA TRP A 74 9.88 -1.28 -11.13
C TRP A 74 11.14 -0.63 -11.70
N ASN A 75 12.21 -0.48 -10.90
CA ASN A 75 13.41 0.23 -11.33
C ASN A 75 14.35 -0.61 -12.24
N LYS A 76 14.25 -1.95 -12.23
CA LYS A 76 15.19 -2.82 -12.96
C LYS A 76 14.49 -3.90 -13.78
N GLU A 77 13.60 -4.68 -13.16
CA GLU A 77 13.05 -5.88 -13.77
C GLU A 77 12.13 -5.55 -14.95
N LEU A 78 11.31 -4.50 -14.85
CA LEU A 78 10.45 -4.04 -15.93
C LEU A 78 11.26 -3.70 -17.21
N ALA A 79 12.36 -2.97 -17.06
CA ALA A 79 13.25 -2.65 -18.17
C ALA A 79 13.86 -3.92 -18.77
N ARG A 80 14.35 -4.83 -17.94
CA ARG A 80 14.92 -6.12 -18.38
C ARG A 80 13.90 -6.97 -19.14
N LEU A 81 12.69 -7.14 -18.61
CA LEU A 81 11.62 -7.94 -19.20
C LEU A 81 11.10 -7.36 -20.53
N SER A 82 11.23 -6.06 -20.70
CA SER A 82 10.76 -5.37 -21.91
C SER A 82 11.87 -5.13 -22.95
N GLY A 83 13.12 -5.56 -22.69
CA GLY A 83 14.26 -5.23 -23.54
C GLY A 83 14.55 -3.74 -23.63
N GLY A 84 14.33 -3.00 -22.52
CA GLY A 84 14.56 -1.57 -22.43
C GLY A 84 13.45 -0.69 -23.03
N ARG A 85 12.35 -1.28 -23.49
CA ARG A 85 11.25 -0.50 -24.08
C ARG A 85 10.39 0.23 -23.04
N PHE A 86 10.31 -0.33 -21.83
CA PHE A 86 9.54 0.22 -20.71
C PHE A 86 10.42 0.42 -19.49
N GLU A 87 10.33 1.57 -18.89
CA GLU A 87 11.01 1.94 -17.66
C GLU A 87 10.00 2.45 -16.64
N ALA A 88 10.33 2.38 -15.37
CA ALA A 88 9.54 3.00 -14.32
C ALA A 88 10.45 3.71 -13.31
N GLU A 89 9.88 4.72 -12.66
CA GLU A 89 10.42 5.36 -11.47
C GLU A 89 9.42 5.15 -10.34
N ILE A 90 9.88 4.58 -9.24
CA ILE A 90 9.05 4.34 -8.07
C ILE A 90 9.56 5.12 -6.87
N VAL A 91 8.64 5.78 -6.17
CA VAL A 91 8.92 6.49 -4.91
C VAL A 91 7.94 5.98 -3.84
N PRO A 92 8.37 5.64 -2.62
CA PRO A 92 7.47 5.20 -1.58
C PRO A 92 6.58 6.35 -1.10
N PHE A 93 5.30 6.08 -0.78
CA PHE A 93 4.31 7.13 -0.50
C PHE A 93 4.69 8.01 0.70
N ASP A 94 5.32 7.45 1.73
CA ASP A 94 5.75 8.17 2.92
C ASP A 94 6.96 9.12 2.68
N ARG A 95 7.67 8.94 1.56
CA ARG A 95 8.71 9.89 1.07
C ARG A 95 8.22 10.78 -0.07
N ALA A 96 7.17 10.38 -0.77
CA ALA A 96 6.52 11.20 -1.79
C ALA A 96 5.68 12.35 -1.21
N GLY A 97 5.58 12.45 0.12
CA GLY A 97 4.73 13.44 0.80
C GLY A 97 3.23 13.18 0.63
N VAL A 98 2.85 11.96 0.30
CA VAL A 98 1.46 11.56 0.11
C VAL A 98 0.91 10.95 1.40
N PRO A 99 -0.13 11.53 2.03
CA PRO A 99 -0.79 10.88 3.15
C PRO A 99 -1.44 9.57 2.69
N GLY A 100 -1.19 8.47 3.41
CA GLY A 100 -1.74 7.15 3.06
C GLY A 100 -3.28 7.14 2.96
N SER A 101 -3.97 7.96 3.75
CA SER A 101 -5.42 8.15 3.70
C SER A 101 -5.93 8.77 2.39
N GLU A 102 -5.09 9.54 1.69
CA GLU A 102 -5.45 10.22 0.45
C GLU A 102 -5.11 9.39 -0.81
N MET A 103 -4.37 8.30 -0.68
CA MET A 103 -3.84 7.57 -1.81
C MET A 103 -4.92 7.06 -2.77
N LEU A 104 -6.03 6.49 -2.24
CA LEU A 104 -7.14 6.03 -3.09
C LEU A 104 -7.76 7.18 -3.86
N ARG A 105 -7.94 8.35 -3.23
CA ARG A 105 -8.47 9.54 -3.88
C ARG A 105 -7.53 10.06 -4.97
N LEU A 106 -6.23 10.07 -4.72
CA LEU A 106 -5.24 10.51 -5.70
C LEU A 106 -5.16 9.56 -6.91
N LEU A 107 -5.32 8.24 -6.69
CA LEU A 107 -5.50 7.26 -7.76
C LEU A 107 -6.78 7.53 -8.55
N GLN A 108 -7.91 7.74 -7.88
CA GLN A 108 -9.20 8.05 -8.50
C GLN A 108 -9.12 9.30 -9.38
N LEU A 109 -8.45 10.35 -8.91
CA LEU A 109 -8.27 11.60 -9.64
C LEU A 109 -7.19 11.53 -10.75
N GLY A 110 -6.44 10.45 -10.84
CA GLY A 110 -5.31 10.32 -11.78
C GLY A 110 -4.09 11.18 -11.45
N VAL A 111 -4.05 11.83 -10.28
CA VAL A 111 -2.88 12.57 -9.78
C VAL A 111 -1.73 11.59 -9.52
N VAL A 112 -2.05 10.44 -8.95
CA VAL A 112 -1.18 9.27 -8.89
C VAL A 112 -1.71 8.27 -9.92
N PRO A 113 -1.03 8.07 -11.05
CA PRO A 113 -1.52 7.16 -12.08
C PRO A 113 -1.42 5.68 -11.68
N PHE A 114 -0.39 5.32 -10.89
CA PHE A 114 -0.13 3.97 -10.39
C PHE A 114 0.38 4.05 -8.95
N GLY A 115 -0.20 3.28 -8.04
CA GLY A 115 0.28 3.34 -6.66
C GLY A 115 -0.23 2.24 -5.74
N THR A 116 0.53 2.03 -4.66
CA THR A 116 0.21 1.11 -3.56
C THR A 116 -0.53 1.87 -2.45
N THR A 117 -1.69 1.37 -2.04
CA THR A 117 -2.48 1.96 -0.97
C THR A 117 -2.81 0.93 0.11
N LEU A 118 -2.61 1.31 1.37
CA LEU A 118 -2.89 0.45 2.52
C LEU A 118 -4.40 0.35 2.75
N MET A 119 -4.95 -0.87 2.82
CA MET A 119 -6.38 -1.08 3.08
C MET A 119 -6.79 -0.58 4.47
N SER A 120 -5.89 -0.58 5.45
CA SER A 120 -6.13 0.02 6.77
C SER A 120 -6.45 1.52 6.70
N SER A 121 -5.99 2.22 5.66
CA SER A 121 -6.29 3.64 5.43
C SER A 121 -7.75 3.88 5.01
N PHE A 122 -8.48 2.85 4.59
CA PHE A 122 -9.88 2.97 4.14
C PHE A 122 -10.89 2.89 5.28
N THR A 123 -10.47 2.45 6.47
CA THR A 123 -11.39 2.11 7.58
C THR A 123 -12.39 3.20 7.95
N ALA A 124 -12.04 4.47 7.76
CA ALA A 124 -12.92 5.59 8.08
C ALA A 124 -13.91 5.92 6.95
N GLN A 125 -13.46 5.84 5.69
CA GLN A 125 -14.25 6.27 4.53
C GLN A 125 -14.95 5.11 3.84
N TYR A 126 -14.30 3.95 3.78
CA TYR A 126 -14.75 2.75 3.05
C TYR A 126 -14.53 1.49 3.90
N PRO A 127 -15.25 1.38 5.05
CA PRO A 127 -15.04 0.27 5.99
C PRO A 127 -15.24 -1.11 5.34
N GLU A 128 -16.08 -1.21 4.31
CA GLU A 128 -16.33 -2.45 3.58
C GLU A 128 -15.07 -3.08 2.98
N TYR A 129 -14.10 -2.29 2.57
CA TYR A 129 -12.86 -2.82 1.96
C TYR A 129 -11.92 -3.48 2.97
N THR A 130 -12.12 -3.25 4.25
CA THR A 130 -11.29 -3.84 5.30
C THR A 130 -11.75 -5.23 5.74
N ALA A 131 -12.87 -5.71 5.20
CA ALA A 131 -13.47 -7.00 5.56
C ALA A 131 -12.49 -8.19 5.60
N PRO A 132 -11.57 -8.38 4.63
CA PRO A 132 -10.72 -9.56 4.61
C PRO A 132 -9.64 -9.57 5.71
N ASP A 133 -9.40 -8.45 6.40
CA ASP A 133 -8.37 -8.35 7.46
C ASP A 133 -8.93 -7.69 8.74
N LEU A 134 -10.15 -8.05 9.14
CA LEU A 134 -10.70 -7.65 10.43
C LEU A 134 -9.83 -8.19 11.56
N ALA A 135 -9.63 -7.39 12.61
CA ALA A 135 -8.81 -7.80 13.74
C ALA A 135 -9.33 -9.09 14.39
N GLY A 136 -8.44 -10.08 14.52
CA GLY A 136 -8.77 -11.41 15.02
C GLY A 136 -9.33 -12.39 14.00
N LEU A 137 -9.54 -12.00 12.73
CA LEU A 137 -10.16 -12.87 11.71
C LEU A 137 -9.24 -14.01 11.26
N ASN A 138 -7.98 -13.70 10.98
CA ASN A 138 -7.05 -14.61 10.32
C ASN A 138 -5.91 -15.01 11.28
N PRO A 139 -5.97 -16.17 11.92
CA PRO A 139 -4.92 -16.62 12.85
C PRO A 139 -3.61 -16.96 12.15
N ASP A 140 -3.64 -17.25 10.86
CA ASP A 140 -2.48 -17.60 10.03
C ASP A 140 -2.65 -17.13 8.59
N ILE A 141 -1.56 -17.16 7.82
CA ILE A 141 -1.55 -16.66 6.43
C ILE A 141 -2.36 -17.53 5.48
N ALA A 142 -2.50 -18.83 5.74
CA ALA A 142 -3.31 -19.73 4.91
C ALA A 142 -4.79 -19.37 5.04
N THR A 143 -5.23 -19.08 6.24
CA THR A 143 -6.57 -18.55 6.52
C THR A 143 -6.80 -17.20 5.84
N LEU A 144 -5.83 -16.28 5.90
CA LEU A 144 -5.91 -15.01 5.19
C LEU A 144 -6.02 -15.20 3.67
N LYS A 145 -5.21 -16.09 3.08
CA LYS A 145 -5.28 -16.42 1.64
C LYS A 145 -6.69 -16.85 1.23
N THR A 146 -7.30 -17.74 2.01
CA THR A 146 -8.69 -18.22 1.76
C THR A 146 -9.72 -17.09 1.91
N THR A 147 -9.58 -16.29 2.96
CA THR A 147 -10.47 -15.13 3.23
C THR A 147 -10.38 -14.10 2.10
N LEU A 148 -9.16 -13.75 1.69
CA LEU A 148 -8.95 -12.80 0.60
C LEU A 148 -9.44 -13.33 -0.75
N ALA A 149 -9.20 -14.60 -1.05
CA ALA A 149 -9.68 -15.21 -2.30
C ALA A 149 -11.20 -15.11 -2.45
N ALA A 150 -11.94 -15.30 -1.35
CA ALA A 150 -13.40 -15.14 -1.34
C ALA A 150 -13.85 -13.67 -1.51
N PHE A 151 -13.07 -12.71 -1.02
CA PHE A 151 -13.42 -11.29 -1.05
C PHE A 151 -12.90 -10.55 -2.29
N ARG A 152 -11.83 -11.01 -2.91
CA ARG A 152 -11.11 -10.35 -4.01
C ARG A 152 -12.01 -9.92 -5.17
N PRO A 153 -12.94 -10.76 -5.69
CA PRO A 153 -13.82 -10.36 -6.80
C PRO A 153 -14.68 -9.16 -6.47
N TYR A 154 -15.19 -9.09 -5.22
CA TYR A 154 -15.94 -7.92 -4.75
C TYR A 154 -15.06 -6.67 -4.70
N LEU A 155 -13.87 -6.77 -4.09
CA LEU A 155 -12.94 -5.65 -3.95
C LEU A 155 -12.53 -5.07 -5.30
N GLU A 156 -12.09 -5.92 -6.23
CA GLU A 156 -11.67 -5.51 -7.58
C GLU A 156 -12.82 -4.82 -8.34
N LYS A 157 -14.03 -5.39 -8.26
CA LYS A 157 -15.22 -4.78 -8.88
C LYS A 157 -15.54 -3.44 -8.23
N ALA A 158 -15.54 -3.35 -6.92
CA ALA A 158 -15.88 -2.14 -6.19
C ALA A 158 -14.88 -0.99 -6.45
N LEU A 159 -13.58 -1.29 -6.46
CA LEU A 159 -12.55 -0.30 -6.78
C LEU A 159 -12.69 0.23 -8.21
N ARG A 160 -12.97 -0.64 -9.17
CA ARG A 160 -13.17 -0.25 -10.56
C ARG A 160 -14.44 0.58 -10.75
N ASP A 161 -15.57 0.12 -10.25
CA ASP A 161 -16.88 0.69 -10.55
C ASP A 161 -17.16 1.97 -9.75
N GLN A 162 -16.65 2.07 -8.50
CA GLN A 162 -16.92 3.20 -7.61
C GLN A 162 -15.80 4.24 -7.60
N HIS A 163 -14.56 3.82 -7.88
CA HIS A 163 -13.39 4.68 -7.78
C HIS A 163 -12.62 4.85 -9.10
N GLY A 164 -13.00 4.13 -10.17
CA GLY A 164 -12.24 4.17 -11.42
C GLY A 164 -10.79 3.72 -11.23
N VAL A 165 -10.56 2.79 -10.30
CA VAL A 165 -9.24 2.23 -9.97
C VAL A 165 -9.20 0.75 -10.34
N GLU A 166 -8.30 0.38 -11.22
CA GLU A 166 -8.00 -1.02 -11.55
C GLU A 166 -7.08 -1.59 -10.49
N ALA A 167 -7.55 -2.59 -9.73
CA ALA A 167 -6.71 -3.33 -8.80
C ALA A 167 -5.84 -4.32 -9.59
N LEU A 168 -4.52 -4.16 -9.49
CA LEU A 168 -3.56 -4.93 -10.29
C LEU A 168 -2.86 -6.01 -9.47
N ALA A 169 -2.70 -5.80 -8.17
CA ALA A 169 -2.16 -6.76 -7.21
C ALA A 169 -2.66 -6.44 -5.79
N ILE A 170 -2.70 -7.45 -4.93
CA ILE A 170 -3.01 -7.29 -3.51
C ILE A 170 -1.83 -7.83 -2.69
N TYR A 171 -1.12 -6.92 -2.04
CA TYR A 171 0.05 -7.22 -1.24
C TYR A 171 -0.33 -7.49 0.22
N VAL A 172 0.53 -8.22 0.92
CA VAL A 172 0.40 -8.49 2.35
C VAL A 172 1.67 -8.10 3.08
N TYR A 173 1.54 -7.66 4.32
CA TYR A 173 2.64 -7.46 5.25
C TYR A 173 2.75 -8.64 6.23
N PRO A 174 3.90 -8.82 6.92
CA PRO A 174 4.04 -9.80 7.99
C PRO A 174 2.98 -9.64 9.07
N ALA A 175 2.63 -10.74 9.74
CA ALA A 175 1.64 -10.75 10.82
C ALA A 175 1.86 -9.60 11.80
N GLN A 176 0.82 -8.81 12.02
CA GLN A 176 0.85 -7.70 12.98
C GLN A 176 0.50 -8.21 14.36
N VAL A 177 1.45 -8.06 15.26
CA VAL A 177 1.43 -8.58 16.63
C VAL A 177 1.65 -7.45 17.63
N VAL A 178 1.42 -7.73 18.92
CA VAL A 178 1.58 -6.74 19.98
C VAL A 178 3.01 -6.71 20.48
N PHE A 179 3.64 -5.53 20.44
CA PHE A 179 4.93 -5.21 21.08
C PHE A 179 4.68 -4.33 22.31
N CYS A 180 5.20 -4.67 23.49
CA CYS A 180 5.00 -3.90 24.72
C CYS A 180 6.31 -3.53 25.41
N LYS A 181 6.37 -2.33 26.02
CA LYS A 181 7.50 -1.85 26.84
C LYS A 181 7.57 -2.58 28.18
N LYS A 182 6.42 -2.83 28.81
CA LYS A 182 6.32 -3.52 30.10
C LYS A 182 5.97 -4.99 29.90
N PRO A 183 6.27 -5.87 30.87
CA PRO A 183 5.93 -7.28 30.82
C PRO A 183 4.48 -7.52 30.42
N LEU A 184 4.28 -8.54 29.58
CA LEU A 184 3.02 -9.02 29.09
C LEU A 184 3.07 -10.55 29.07
N ARG A 185 2.07 -11.25 29.63
CA ARG A 185 1.97 -12.72 29.64
C ARG A 185 0.77 -13.24 28.91
N THR A 186 -0.31 -12.46 28.84
CA THR A 186 -1.56 -12.79 28.15
C THR A 186 -2.16 -11.53 27.51
N LEU A 187 -3.09 -11.70 26.58
CA LEU A 187 -3.83 -10.57 26.00
C LEU A 187 -4.63 -9.79 27.03
N ALA A 188 -5.15 -10.45 28.09
CA ALA A 188 -5.91 -9.78 29.14
C ALA A 188 -5.11 -8.69 29.89
N GLU A 189 -3.78 -8.82 29.94
CA GLU A 189 -2.90 -7.81 30.55
C GLU A 189 -2.73 -6.53 29.72
N LEU A 190 -3.38 -6.45 28.54
CA LEU A 190 -3.48 -5.21 27.76
C LEU A 190 -4.49 -4.23 28.34
N SER A 191 -5.35 -4.67 29.28
CA SER A 191 -6.31 -3.80 29.97
C SER A 191 -5.63 -2.59 30.59
N GLY A 192 -6.19 -1.39 30.37
CA GLY A 192 -5.68 -0.11 30.83
C GLY A 192 -4.45 0.43 30.09
N ARG A 193 -3.78 -0.36 29.22
CA ARG A 193 -2.59 0.10 28.49
C ARG A 193 -2.98 0.92 27.26
N ARG A 194 -2.21 1.96 26.96
CA ARG A 194 -2.32 2.70 25.70
C ARG A 194 -1.56 1.95 24.61
N ILE A 195 -2.28 1.58 23.55
CA ILE A 195 -1.76 0.70 22.49
C ILE A 195 -1.90 1.39 21.14
N ARG A 196 -0.80 1.60 20.47
CA ARG A 196 -0.83 2.08 19.07
C ARG A 196 -1.51 1.06 18.17
N VAL A 197 -2.48 1.53 17.39
CA VAL A 197 -3.22 0.75 16.39
C VAL A 197 -3.17 1.45 15.03
N SER A 198 -3.34 0.68 13.93
CA SER A 198 -3.33 1.21 12.56
C SER A 198 -4.71 1.27 11.91
N SER A 199 -5.73 0.69 12.53
CA SER A 199 -7.08 0.63 11.98
C SER A 199 -8.16 0.69 13.05
N SER A 200 -9.39 1.01 12.65
CA SER A 200 -10.55 0.99 13.56
C SER A 200 -10.85 -0.41 14.08
N THR A 201 -10.60 -1.47 13.30
CA THR A 201 -10.84 -2.85 13.74
C THR A 201 -9.84 -3.32 14.78
N GLN A 202 -8.56 -2.89 14.67
CA GLN A 202 -7.59 -3.06 15.75
C GLN A 202 -7.99 -2.27 17.00
N ALA A 203 -8.56 -1.05 16.82
CA ALA A 203 -9.06 -0.27 17.96
C ALA A 203 -10.22 -0.98 18.67
N ASP A 204 -11.15 -1.58 17.92
CA ASP A 204 -12.24 -2.38 18.48
C ASP A 204 -11.71 -3.58 19.26
N PHE A 205 -10.72 -4.29 18.72
CA PHE A 205 -10.09 -5.45 19.35
C PHE A 205 -9.41 -5.07 20.67
N VAL A 206 -8.60 -4.01 20.63
CA VAL A 206 -7.91 -3.48 21.82
C VAL A 206 -8.91 -3.00 22.86
N GLY A 207 -9.97 -2.28 22.45
CA GLY A 207 -11.01 -1.80 23.34
C GLY A 207 -11.77 -2.94 24.02
N ALA A 208 -12.04 -4.05 23.32
CA ALA A 208 -12.68 -5.24 23.87
C ALA A 208 -11.82 -5.92 24.96
N LEU A 209 -10.50 -5.79 24.89
CA LEU A 209 -9.56 -6.23 25.93
C LEU A 209 -9.43 -5.23 27.10
N GLY A 210 -10.19 -4.12 27.10
CA GLY A 210 -10.07 -3.05 28.08
C GLY A 210 -8.85 -2.14 27.88
N GLY A 211 -8.13 -2.28 26.79
CA GLY A 211 -7.02 -1.40 26.43
C GLY A 211 -7.50 -0.06 25.85
N VAL A 212 -6.60 0.92 25.80
CA VAL A 212 -6.87 2.26 25.25
C VAL A 212 -6.20 2.36 23.86
N PRO A 213 -6.96 2.27 22.76
CA PRO A 213 -6.37 2.36 21.42
C PRO A 213 -5.95 3.78 21.08
N VAL A 214 -4.77 3.91 20.47
CA VAL A 214 -4.21 5.18 19.96
C VAL A 214 -3.96 5.01 18.46
N LEU A 215 -4.85 5.54 17.65
CA LEU A 215 -4.77 5.42 16.19
C LEU A 215 -3.69 6.37 15.64
N THR A 216 -2.60 5.83 15.09
CA THR A 216 -1.52 6.61 14.48
C THR A 216 -0.90 5.88 13.30
N GLY A 217 -0.30 6.68 12.38
CA GLY A 217 0.43 6.17 11.22
C GLY A 217 1.68 5.37 11.58
N PHE A 218 2.22 4.65 10.60
CA PHE A 218 3.41 3.79 10.78
C PHE A 218 4.64 4.57 11.28
N ALA A 219 4.92 5.73 10.71
CA ALA A 219 6.06 6.58 11.09
C ALA A 219 5.99 7.08 12.55
N GLN A 220 4.80 7.06 13.18
CA GLN A 220 4.60 7.53 14.55
C GLN A 220 4.78 6.42 15.60
N ILE A 221 5.07 5.19 15.23
CA ILE A 221 5.23 4.08 16.17
C ILE A 221 6.35 4.36 17.16
N VAL A 222 7.57 4.58 16.66
CA VAL A 222 8.76 4.82 17.50
C VAL A 222 8.64 6.13 18.31
N PRO A 223 8.29 7.28 17.70
CA PRO A 223 8.07 8.51 18.46
C PRO A 223 7.04 8.35 19.59
N SER A 224 5.90 7.69 19.32
CA SER A 224 4.83 7.51 20.29
C SER A 224 5.25 6.62 21.47
N LEU A 225 5.95 5.52 21.21
CA LEU A 225 6.50 4.65 22.25
C LEU A 225 7.59 5.36 23.07
N THR A 226 8.51 6.07 22.41
CA THR A 226 9.63 6.76 23.09
C THR A 226 9.11 7.87 23.98
N ALA A 227 8.16 8.67 23.51
CA ALA A 227 7.55 9.76 24.28
C ALA A 227 6.61 9.24 25.40
N GLY A 228 6.30 7.93 25.43
CA GLY A 228 5.38 7.36 26.42
C GLY A 228 3.90 7.65 26.12
N ASN A 229 3.58 8.16 24.93
CA ASN A 229 2.17 8.32 24.49
C ASN A 229 1.47 6.98 24.36
N THR A 230 2.22 5.94 23.99
CA THR A 230 1.79 4.54 23.99
C THR A 230 2.74 3.66 24.77
N GLU A 231 2.22 2.56 25.33
CA GLU A 231 3.00 1.56 26.08
C GLU A 231 3.23 0.31 25.26
N CYS A 232 2.35 0.07 24.27
CA CYS A 232 2.45 -1.01 23.30
C CYS A 232 2.16 -0.50 21.89
N ALA A 233 2.51 -1.30 20.89
CA ALA A 233 2.16 -1.05 19.49
C ALA A 233 1.80 -2.36 18.79
N ILE A 234 0.78 -2.33 17.91
CA ILE A 234 0.50 -3.41 16.97
C ILE A 234 1.18 -3.06 15.65
N THR A 235 2.07 -3.95 15.19
CA THR A 235 2.78 -3.83 13.90
C THR A 235 3.30 -5.19 13.43
N GLY A 236 3.77 -5.27 12.18
CA GLY A 236 4.33 -6.49 11.62
C GLY A 236 5.54 -7.01 12.39
N THR A 237 5.72 -8.31 12.46
CA THR A 237 6.83 -8.94 13.20
C THR A 237 8.19 -8.43 12.72
N MET A 238 8.46 -8.50 11.39
CA MET A 238 9.69 -7.97 10.81
C MET A 238 9.68 -6.44 10.74
N SER A 239 8.53 -5.82 10.48
CA SER A 239 8.42 -4.36 10.46
C SER A 239 8.81 -3.74 11.81
N GLY A 240 8.38 -4.35 12.92
CA GLY A 240 8.77 -3.93 14.27
C GLY A 240 10.27 -4.11 14.50
N ASN A 241 10.86 -5.19 14.01
CA ASN A 241 12.30 -5.41 14.06
C ASN A 241 13.07 -4.32 13.31
N THR A 242 12.67 -4.04 12.06
CA THR A 242 13.28 -3.02 11.20
C THR A 242 13.16 -1.61 11.81
N LEU A 243 12.07 -1.31 12.51
CA LEU A 243 11.90 -0.05 13.26
C LEU A 243 12.75 0.02 14.54
N GLY A 244 13.46 -1.04 14.93
CA GLY A 244 14.25 -1.10 16.14
C GLY A 244 13.40 -1.28 17.41
N LEU A 245 12.17 -1.78 17.34
CA LEU A 245 11.33 -2.00 18.52
C LEU A 245 11.98 -2.90 19.58
N PRO A 246 12.84 -3.90 19.25
CA PRO A 246 13.55 -4.68 20.27
C PRO A 246 14.44 -3.87 21.20
N SER A 247 14.82 -2.64 20.85
CA SER A 247 15.60 -1.75 21.72
C SER A 247 14.75 -0.90 22.68
N ILE A 248 13.44 -0.75 22.40
CA ILE A 248 12.53 0.13 23.15
C ILE A 248 11.32 -0.59 23.74
N THR A 249 11.15 -1.87 23.41
CA THR A 249 10.10 -2.75 23.95
C THR A 249 10.74 -4.03 24.48
N SER A 250 10.08 -4.70 25.43
CA SER A 250 10.63 -5.87 26.13
C SER A 250 9.90 -7.19 25.81
N HIS A 251 8.64 -7.13 25.37
CA HIS A 251 7.81 -8.28 25.13
C HIS A 251 7.12 -8.20 23.78
N VAL A 252 6.97 -9.34 23.10
CA VAL A 252 6.21 -9.50 21.87
C VAL A 252 5.27 -10.68 22.01
N HIS A 253 3.96 -10.47 21.76
CA HIS A 253 2.95 -11.52 21.81
C HIS A 253 2.82 -12.17 20.43
N ALA A 254 2.76 -13.50 20.37
CA ALA A 254 2.80 -14.23 19.10
C ALA A 254 1.48 -14.26 18.33
N LEU A 255 0.37 -13.79 18.92
CA LEU A 255 -0.94 -13.82 18.25
C LEU A 255 -1.00 -12.79 17.12
N PRO A 256 -1.29 -13.21 15.87
CA PRO A 256 -1.62 -12.30 14.79
C PRO A 256 -2.95 -11.59 15.07
N ILE A 257 -2.92 -10.27 15.18
CA ILE A 257 -4.15 -9.45 15.33
C ILE A 257 -4.73 -9.14 13.93
N THR A 258 -3.89 -8.71 13.00
CA THR A 258 -4.16 -8.48 11.56
C THR A 258 -2.91 -8.83 10.76
N TRP A 259 -2.97 -8.72 9.44
CA TRP A 259 -1.82 -8.91 8.57
C TRP A 259 -1.37 -7.59 7.92
N GLY A 260 -2.32 -6.74 7.58
CA GLY A 260 -2.10 -5.56 6.77
C GLY A 260 -2.07 -5.91 5.28
N LEU A 261 -3.16 -5.55 4.61
CA LEU A 261 -3.28 -5.69 3.17
C LEU A 261 -3.07 -4.34 2.49
N ALA A 262 -2.51 -4.37 1.28
CA ALA A 262 -2.38 -3.20 0.42
C ALA A 262 -2.81 -3.56 -1.00
N VAL A 263 -3.42 -2.62 -1.70
CA VAL A 263 -3.76 -2.74 -3.12
C VAL A 263 -2.76 -1.94 -3.94
N PHE A 264 -2.08 -2.59 -4.87
CA PHE A 264 -1.43 -1.89 -5.97
C PHE A 264 -2.46 -1.68 -7.08
N GLY A 265 -2.77 -0.43 -7.36
CA GLY A 265 -3.81 -0.04 -8.30
C GLY A 265 -3.33 0.97 -9.33
N ALA A 266 -4.10 1.08 -10.40
CA ALA A 266 -3.95 2.10 -11.43
C ALA A 266 -5.23 2.92 -11.59
N ASN A 267 -5.09 4.21 -11.85
CA ASN A 267 -6.20 4.99 -12.41
C ASN A 267 -6.65 4.35 -13.72
N GLN A 268 -7.95 4.12 -13.90
CA GLN A 268 -8.49 3.40 -15.04
C GLN A 268 -8.14 4.04 -16.39
N THR A 269 -8.16 5.37 -16.47
CA THR A 269 -7.76 6.11 -17.68
C THR A 269 -6.27 5.90 -17.96
N ALA A 270 -5.41 6.02 -16.94
CA ALA A 270 -3.98 5.77 -17.09
C ALA A 270 -3.68 4.32 -17.51
N TRP A 271 -4.40 3.34 -16.92
CA TRP A 271 -4.28 1.94 -17.27
C TRP A 271 -4.66 1.65 -18.71
N THR A 272 -5.80 2.19 -19.18
CA THR A 272 -6.27 1.98 -20.54
C THR A 272 -5.42 2.68 -21.60
N ALA A 273 -4.78 3.80 -21.24
CA ALA A 273 -3.87 4.54 -22.10
C ALA A 273 -2.49 3.88 -22.29
N LEU A 274 -2.15 2.84 -21.49
CA LEU A 274 -0.88 2.13 -21.66
C LEU A 274 -0.80 1.45 -23.04
N PRO A 275 0.41 1.36 -23.64
CA PRO A 275 0.65 0.52 -24.78
C PRO A 275 0.14 -0.91 -24.53
N PRO A 276 -0.52 -1.56 -25.52
CA PRO A 276 -1.12 -2.88 -25.31
C PRO A 276 -0.13 -3.95 -24.85
N ASP A 277 1.11 -3.91 -25.35
CA ASP A 277 2.17 -4.85 -24.99
C ASP A 277 2.69 -4.61 -23.55
N LEU A 278 2.79 -3.35 -23.10
CA LEU A 278 3.09 -3.02 -21.69
C LEU A 278 1.98 -3.53 -20.76
N ARG A 279 0.74 -3.29 -21.13
CA ARG A 279 -0.40 -3.76 -20.35
C ARG A 279 -0.46 -5.29 -20.27
N ALA A 280 -0.16 -5.98 -21.36
CA ALA A 280 -0.04 -7.44 -21.40
C ALA A 280 1.12 -7.94 -20.52
N LEU A 281 2.28 -7.25 -20.59
CA LEU A 281 3.44 -7.55 -19.74
C LEU A 281 3.07 -7.40 -18.25
N LEU A 282 2.48 -6.28 -17.84
CA LEU A 282 2.10 -6.04 -16.44
C LEU A 282 1.05 -7.04 -15.95
N ARG A 283 0.05 -7.40 -16.76
CA ARG A 283 -0.94 -8.45 -16.41
C ARG A 283 -0.30 -9.81 -16.15
N ARG A 284 0.81 -10.12 -16.79
CA ARG A 284 1.54 -11.38 -16.58
C ARG A 284 2.47 -11.31 -15.37
N GLU A 285 3.14 -10.18 -15.16
CA GLU A 285 4.22 -10.08 -14.17
C GLU A 285 3.74 -9.62 -12.79
N LEU A 286 2.70 -8.78 -12.69
CA LEU A 286 2.19 -8.32 -11.39
C LEU A 286 1.64 -9.44 -10.51
N PRO A 287 0.94 -10.47 -11.02
CA PRO A 287 0.60 -11.64 -10.20
C PRO A 287 1.82 -12.41 -9.66
N ARG A 288 2.94 -12.41 -10.40
CA ARG A 288 4.20 -13.01 -9.94
C ARG A 288 4.83 -12.20 -8.82
N LEU A 289 4.84 -10.87 -8.97
CA LEU A 289 5.29 -9.96 -7.94
C LEU A 289 4.42 -10.11 -6.67
N GLU A 290 3.10 -10.17 -6.83
CA GLU A 290 2.16 -10.44 -5.73
C GLU A 290 2.54 -11.74 -5.00
N ALA A 291 2.69 -12.84 -5.73
CA ALA A 291 3.06 -14.12 -5.15
C ALA A 291 4.40 -14.06 -4.38
N ALA A 292 5.41 -13.41 -4.95
CA ALA A 292 6.71 -13.23 -4.30
C ALA A 292 6.61 -12.42 -3.00
N ILE A 293 5.78 -11.37 -2.97
CA ILE A 293 5.50 -10.56 -1.77
C ILE A 293 4.80 -11.40 -0.70
N TRP A 294 3.84 -12.24 -1.07
CA TRP A 294 3.14 -13.13 -0.13
C TRP A 294 4.10 -14.15 0.50
N GLU A 295 4.96 -14.78 -0.30
CA GLU A 295 5.98 -15.71 0.19
C GLU A 295 6.99 -15.02 1.11
N GLU A 296 7.45 -13.82 0.75
CA GLU A 296 8.36 -13.04 1.58
C GLU A 296 7.71 -12.68 2.92
N SER A 297 6.47 -12.22 2.93
CA SER A 297 5.75 -11.86 4.16
C SER A 297 5.52 -13.05 5.09
N GLU A 298 5.30 -14.25 4.53
CA GLU A 298 5.20 -15.48 5.30
C GLU A 298 6.54 -15.82 5.99
N ARG A 299 7.65 -15.76 5.24
CA ARG A 299 9.00 -15.95 5.79
C ARG A 299 9.32 -14.90 6.84
N GLU A 300 9.03 -13.63 6.57
CA GLU A 300 9.30 -12.52 7.49
C GLU A 300 8.46 -12.55 8.75
N THR A 301 7.29 -13.17 8.73
CA THR A 301 6.49 -13.38 9.94
C THR A 301 7.26 -14.24 10.94
N ALA A 302 7.83 -15.36 10.50
CA ALA A 302 8.62 -16.25 11.34
C ALA A 302 9.99 -15.66 11.70
N ASP A 303 10.71 -15.12 10.70
CA ASP A 303 12.03 -14.54 10.91
C ASP A 303 12.01 -13.30 11.78
N GLY A 304 11.04 -12.40 11.59
CA GLY A 304 10.83 -11.24 12.45
C GLY A 304 10.60 -11.64 13.90
N MET A 305 9.83 -12.69 14.15
CA MET A 305 9.64 -13.21 15.51
C MET A 305 10.94 -13.79 16.09
N ALA A 306 11.71 -14.52 15.27
CA ALA A 306 13.02 -15.04 15.66
C ALA A 306 14.01 -13.93 15.96
N CYS A 307 14.06 -12.90 15.12
CA CYS A 307 14.95 -11.75 15.29
C CYS A 307 14.60 -10.93 16.55
N ASN A 308 13.33 -10.64 16.76
CA ASN A 308 12.90 -9.86 17.94
C ASN A 308 13.33 -10.50 19.26
N ARG A 309 13.30 -11.82 19.37
CA ARG A 309 13.74 -12.57 20.57
C ARG A 309 15.23 -12.92 20.58
N GLY A 310 16.00 -12.62 19.52
CA GLY A 310 17.43 -12.93 19.42
C GLY A 310 17.76 -14.39 19.17
N ALA A 311 16.82 -15.16 18.59
CA ALA A 311 17.04 -16.57 18.29
C ALA A 311 18.17 -16.78 17.26
N ALA A 312 18.79 -17.96 17.30
CA ALA A 312 19.85 -18.33 16.34
C ALA A 312 19.34 -18.33 14.88
N SER A 313 18.06 -18.64 14.68
CA SER A 313 17.39 -18.68 13.37
C SER A 313 17.04 -17.28 12.79
N CYS A 314 17.38 -16.18 13.47
CA CYS A 314 17.24 -14.83 12.91
C CYS A 314 18.15 -14.67 11.69
N ALA A 315 17.59 -14.50 10.51
CA ALA A 315 18.32 -14.47 9.24
C ALA A 315 18.39 -13.05 8.63
N ALA A 316 17.25 -12.33 8.55
CA ALA A 316 17.16 -11.09 7.79
C ALA A 316 17.06 -9.81 8.64
N GLY A 317 16.85 -9.94 9.96
CA GLY A 317 16.68 -8.80 10.87
C GLY A 317 17.82 -8.60 11.85
N THR A 318 17.62 -7.68 12.79
CA THR A 318 18.54 -7.42 13.91
C THR A 318 18.14 -8.28 15.11
N LYS A 319 19.10 -8.99 15.72
CA LYS A 319 18.87 -9.80 16.92
C LYS A 319 18.54 -8.90 18.10
N GLY A 320 17.31 -9.02 18.60
CA GLY A 320 16.83 -8.38 19.81
C GLY A 320 17.03 -9.25 21.06
N ARG A 321 16.30 -8.88 22.14
CA ARG A 321 16.31 -9.62 23.42
C ARG A 321 14.90 -9.67 24.02
N MET A 322 13.87 -9.62 23.18
CA MET A 322 12.50 -9.57 23.67
C MET A 322 12.05 -10.92 24.22
N THR A 323 11.24 -10.88 25.25
CA THR A 323 10.49 -12.05 25.71
C THR A 323 9.35 -12.35 24.75
N LEU A 324 9.36 -13.54 24.14
CA LEU A 324 8.26 -14.03 23.34
C LEU A 324 7.15 -14.53 24.26
N VAL A 325 5.95 -14.02 24.08
CA VAL A 325 4.72 -14.48 24.74
C VAL A 325 3.99 -15.42 23.77
N PRO A 326 3.96 -16.73 24.05
CA PRO A 326 3.25 -17.66 23.18
C PRO A 326 1.75 -17.46 23.27
N VAL A 327 1.04 -17.86 22.21
CA VAL A 327 -0.43 -17.83 22.21
C VAL A 327 -0.95 -18.93 23.15
N SER A 328 -1.65 -18.54 24.19
CA SER A 328 -2.33 -19.49 25.09
C SER A 328 -3.69 -19.93 24.52
N PRO A 329 -4.23 -21.09 24.96
CA PRO A 329 -5.62 -21.46 24.60
C PRO A 329 -6.66 -20.39 25.03
N GLN A 330 -6.37 -19.62 26.06
CA GLN A 330 -7.23 -18.52 26.51
C GLN A 330 -7.15 -17.33 25.54
N ASP A 331 -5.94 -16.98 25.06
CA ASP A 331 -5.77 -15.90 24.08
C ASP A 331 -6.49 -16.22 22.78
N GLU A 332 -6.43 -17.49 22.33
CA GLU A 332 -7.11 -17.94 21.11
C GLU A 332 -8.65 -17.86 21.27
N ARG A 333 -9.20 -18.31 22.41
CA ARG A 333 -10.63 -18.13 22.68
C ARG A 333 -11.02 -16.65 22.72
N SER A 334 -10.23 -15.81 23.41
CA SER A 334 -10.48 -14.38 23.47
C SER A 334 -10.46 -13.74 22.06
N ARG A 335 -9.54 -14.15 21.18
CA ARG A 335 -9.49 -13.69 19.80
C ARG A 335 -10.80 -13.99 19.06
N GLN A 336 -11.30 -15.22 19.15
CA GLN A 336 -12.54 -15.66 18.49
C GLN A 336 -13.75 -14.94 19.04
N ASP A 337 -13.85 -14.84 20.36
CA ASP A 337 -14.96 -14.17 21.05
C ASP A 337 -15.00 -12.67 20.73
N ILE A 338 -13.85 -11.99 20.74
CA ILE A 338 -13.76 -10.57 20.40
C ILE A 338 -14.10 -10.33 18.93
N LEU A 339 -13.64 -11.19 18.02
CA LEU A 339 -14.01 -11.08 16.61
C LEU A 339 -15.52 -11.14 16.43
N SER A 340 -16.17 -12.16 17.00
CA SER A 340 -17.60 -12.42 16.76
C SER A 340 -18.51 -11.46 17.55
N SER A 341 -18.14 -11.10 18.78
CA SER A 341 -18.99 -10.28 19.66
C SER A 341 -18.74 -8.78 19.56
N THR A 342 -17.59 -8.35 19.04
CA THR A 342 -17.21 -6.94 19.04
C THR A 342 -16.75 -6.44 17.68
N VAL A 343 -15.71 -7.05 17.09
CA VAL A 343 -15.08 -6.51 15.87
C VAL A 343 -16.03 -6.58 14.68
N LEU A 344 -16.61 -7.75 14.40
CA LEU A 344 -17.55 -7.93 13.30
C LEU A 344 -18.82 -7.09 13.47
N PRO A 345 -19.50 -7.07 14.63
CA PRO A 345 -20.65 -6.19 14.84
C PRO A 345 -20.34 -4.70 14.70
N ARG A 346 -19.20 -4.22 15.22
CA ARG A 346 -18.82 -2.81 15.08
C ARG A 346 -18.43 -2.45 13.65
N TRP A 347 -17.82 -3.38 12.92
CA TRP A 347 -17.56 -3.19 11.50
C TRP A 347 -18.87 -3.07 10.70
N VAL A 348 -19.85 -3.96 10.95
CA VAL A 348 -21.20 -3.86 10.38
C VAL A 348 -21.86 -2.51 10.74
N GLN A 349 -21.75 -2.07 12.00
CA GLN A 349 -22.32 -0.79 12.44
C GLN A 349 -21.75 0.40 11.65
N ARG A 350 -20.48 0.36 11.23
CA ARG A 350 -19.84 1.43 10.45
C ARG A 350 -20.34 1.53 9.01
N CYS A 351 -20.80 0.46 8.40
CA CYS A 351 -21.25 0.50 7.00
C CYS A 351 -22.66 -0.07 6.76
N GLY A 352 -23.37 -0.44 7.81
CA GLY A 352 -24.78 -0.87 7.76
C GLY A 352 -25.03 -2.17 7.01
N ASN A 353 -26.25 -2.31 6.48
CA ASN A 353 -26.70 -3.53 5.80
C ASN A 353 -25.83 -3.92 4.61
N ARG A 354 -25.21 -2.96 3.94
CA ARG A 354 -24.26 -3.24 2.84
C ARG A 354 -23.13 -4.15 3.28
N CYS A 355 -22.55 -3.93 4.48
CA CYS A 355 -21.51 -4.80 5.01
C CYS A 355 -22.03 -6.20 5.38
N VAL A 356 -23.28 -6.30 5.87
CA VAL A 356 -23.92 -7.59 6.11
C VAL A 356 -24.01 -8.40 4.85
N ASP A 357 -24.51 -7.80 3.77
CA ASP A 357 -24.64 -8.46 2.46
C ASP A 357 -23.30 -8.88 1.89
N ILE A 358 -22.31 -7.97 1.90
CA ILE A 358 -20.96 -8.24 1.42
C ILE A 358 -20.35 -9.41 2.20
N TRP A 359 -20.39 -9.36 3.53
CA TRP A 359 -19.82 -10.40 4.37
C TRP A 359 -20.46 -11.77 4.10
N ASN A 360 -21.79 -11.83 4.14
CA ASN A 360 -22.53 -13.08 4.01
C ASN A 360 -22.46 -13.69 2.60
N GLN A 361 -22.16 -12.88 1.58
CA GLN A 361 -21.93 -13.34 0.21
C GLN A 361 -20.49 -13.73 -0.09
N THR A 362 -19.53 -13.29 0.72
CA THR A 362 -18.09 -13.48 0.44
C THR A 362 -17.37 -14.25 1.55
N ILE A 363 -17.03 -13.58 2.64
CA ILE A 363 -16.17 -14.10 3.71
C ILE A 363 -16.95 -15.02 4.65
N GLY A 364 -18.20 -14.70 4.96
CA GLY A 364 -19.02 -15.45 5.91
C GLY A 364 -19.05 -16.96 5.64
N PRO A 365 -19.35 -17.42 4.40
CA PRO A 365 -19.38 -18.85 4.06
C PRO A 365 -18.05 -19.57 4.29
N VAL A 366 -16.92 -18.95 3.95
CA VAL A 366 -15.59 -19.59 4.09
C VAL A 366 -15.04 -19.53 5.51
N ARG A 367 -15.61 -18.67 6.38
CA ARG A 367 -15.22 -18.53 7.79
C ARG A 367 -16.22 -19.13 8.77
N GLY A 368 -17.39 -19.58 8.30
CA GLY A 368 -18.45 -20.08 9.15
C GLY A 368 -19.04 -19.03 10.10
N LEU A 369 -18.97 -17.74 9.73
CA LEU A 369 -19.42 -16.60 10.52
C LEU A 369 -20.50 -15.82 9.77
N VAL A 370 -21.62 -15.60 10.39
CA VAL A 370 -22.74 -14.81 9.83
C VAL A 370 -22.72 -13.41 10.44
N ALA A 371 -22.73 -12.39 9.57
CA ALA A 371 -22.96 -11.03 10.00
C ALA A 371 -24.48 -10.76 10.07
N THR A 372 -24.91 -10.06 11.10
CA THR A 372 -26.30 -9.63 11.28
C THR A 372 -26.36 -8.12 11.37
N SER A 373 -27.48 -7.54 10.91
CA SER A 373 -27.72 -6.11 11.06
C SER A 373 -27.69 -5.73 12.53
N ALA A 374 -27.01 -4.63 12.86
CA ALA A 374 -27.16 -4.04 14.17
C ALA A 374 -28.64 -3.66 14.35
N VAL A 375 -29.36 -4.39 15.19
CA VAL A 375 -30.72 -4.00 15.58
C VAL A 375 -30.57 -2.65 16.28
N SER A 376 -31.08 -1.58 15.67
CA SER A 376 -31.24 -0.29 16.34
C SER A 376 -32.15 -0.53 17.55
N LYS A 377 -31.53 -0.56 18.74
CA LYS A 377 -32.28 -0.46 20.00
C LYS A 377 -32.59 0.99 20.29
#